data_57a5c4254e8960641564df0482236cf2
#
_entry.id   57a5c4254e8960641564df0482236cf2
#
_cell.length_a   1.000
_cell.length_b   1.000
_cell.length_c   1.000
_cell.angle_alpha   90.00
_cell.angle_beta   90.00
_cell.angle_gamma   90.00
#
_symmetry.space_group_name_H-M   'P 1'
#
loop_
_entity.id
_entity.type
_entity.pdbx_description
1 polymer ?
#
loop_
_entity_poly.entity_id
_entity_poly.type
_entity_poly.pdbx_seq_one_letter_code
_entity_poly.pdbx_strand_id
1 'polypeptide(L)'
;GYDFYHLHKYHNCKLQMGGSDQWGNITTGTELIRRMNVDSETEGKAFAMTCPLITKADGSKFGKSEKGNIWLDADKTSPYEFYQFWFNTTDVDAEKYIKIFTFLDKVTIDALLAEHAEAPHLRVLQKKLAEELTVMIHGAEEHEKAVFASQAFFKPTVDDLKQLDLKTLTDVFQSLDQAEVTIAEIEAGYPIVDAFVKTGFL
;
A
#
# COMPACT_ATOMS: atom_id res chain seq x y z
N GLY A 1 10.27 27.14 5.68
CA GLY A 1 10.78 28.13 6.65
C GLY A 1 9.73 29.12 7.07
N TYR A 2 9.25 29.99 6.15
CA TYR A 2 8.28 31.04 6.46
C TYR A 2 6.93 30.50 6.94
N ASP A 3 6.42 29.45 6.35
CA ASP A 3 5.17 28.80 6.78
C ASP A 3 5.23 28.36 8.25
N PHE A 4 6.36 27.79 8.68
CA PHE A 4 6.52 27.39 10.07
C PHE A 4 6.53 28.63 11.00
N TYR A 5 7.20 29.73 10.61
CA TYR A 5 7.13 30.99 11.36
C TYR A 5 5.69 31.51 11.46
N HIS A 6 4.94 31.51 10.37
CA HIS A 6 3.53 31.91 10.34
C HIS A 6 2.66 31.06 11.26
N LEU A 7 2.78 29.73 11.16
CA LEU A 7 2.07 28.79 12.02
C LEU A 7 2.43 28.94 13.50
N HIS A 8 3.71 29.18 13.79
CA HIS A 8 4.17 29.44 15.16
C HIS A 8 3.56 30.74 15.70
N LYS A 9 3.61 31.82 14.95
CA LYS A 9 3.16 33.13 15.40
C LYS A 9 1.64 33.23 15.57
N TYR A 10 0.87 32.70 14.63
CA TYR A 10 -0.58 32.89 14.58
C TYR A 10 -1.39 31.69 15.04
N HIS A 11 -0.81 30.49 15.08
CA HIS A 11 -1.49 29.25 15.43
C HIS A 11 -0.83 28.48 16.57
N ASN A 12 0.15 29.08 17.28
CA ASN A 12 0.90 28.46 18.38
C ASN A 12 1.50 27.06 18.03
N CYS A 13 1.88 26.87 16.77
CA CYS A 13 2.52 25.64 16.31
C CYS A 13 3.99 25.67 16.71
N LYS A 14 4.41 24.81 17.65
CA LYS A 14 5.77 24.78 18.19
C LYS A 14 6.64 23.66 17.65
N LEU A 15 6.06 22.65 17.03
CA LEU A 15 6.77 21.49 16.48
C LEU A 15 6.42 21.30 15.01
N GLN A 16 7.45 21.19 14.16
CA GLN A 16 7.31 20.72 12.79
C GLN A 16 8.01 19.38 12.61
N MET A 17 7.29 18.43 12.01
CA MET A 17 7.78 17.07 11.76
C MET A 17 7.81 16.80 10.25
N GLY A 18 8.73 15.91 9.83
CA GLY A 18 8.79 15.47 8.44
C GLY A 18 9.73 14.29 8.22
N GLY A 19 9.93 13.89 6.98
CA GLY A 19 10.97 12.94 6.62
C GLY A 19 12.37 13.54 6.78
N SER A 20 13.41 12.70 6.87
CA SER A 20 14.80 13.15 7.04
C SER A 20 15.31 14.05 5.91
N ASP A 21 14.73 13.92 4.71
CA ASP A 21 14.99 14.80 3.56
C ASP A 21 14.50 16.24 3.77
N GLN A 22 13.56 16.46 4.72
CA GLN A 22 13.02 17.78 5.07
C GLN A 22 13.78 18.50 6.20
N TRP A 23 14.84 17.89 6.75
CA TRP A 23 15.56 18.45 7.87
C TRP A 23 16.01 19.90 7.66
N GLY A 24 16.66 20.19 6.50
CA GLY A 24 17.11 21.53 6.17
C GLY A 24 15.98 22.55 6.06
N ASN A 25 14.85 22.17 5.49
CA ASN A 25 13.66 23.01 5.37
C ASN A 25 13.03 23.34 6.72
N ILE A 26 12.97 22.33 7.62
CA ILE A 26 12.37 22.49 8.94
C ILE A 26 13.27 23.32 9.85
N THR A 27 14.58 23.06 9.87
CA THR A 27 15.54 23.81 10.71
C THR A 27 15.67 25.27 10.25
N THR A 28 15.52 25.57 8.96
CA THR A 28 15.42 26.97 8.48
C THR A 28 14.23 27.68 9.13
N GLY A 29 13.12 26.97 9.36
CA GLY A 29 11.95 27.50 10.05
C GLY A 29 12.22 27.78 11.53
N THR A 30 12.85 26.88 12.25
CA THR A 30 13.18 27.08 13.67
C THR A 30 14.15 28.25 13.84
N GLU A 31 15.14 28.38 12.95
CA GLU A 31 16.09 29.50 12.96
C GLU A 31 15.42 30.82 12.66
N LEU A 32 14.48 30.87 11.69
CA LEU A 32 13.70 32.07 11.40
C LEU A 32 12.88 32.52 12.61
N ILE A 33 12.20 31.57 13.28
CA ILE A 33 11.42 31.85 14.50
C ILE A 33 12.33 32.41 15.60
N ARG A 34 13.52 31.82 15.81
CA ARG A 34 14.49 32.30 16.79
C ARG A 34 14.93 33.74 16.48
N ARG A 35 15.22 34.05 15.23
CA ARG A 35 15.67 35.42 14.83
C ARG A 35 14.58 36.46 14.93
N MET A 36 13.34 36.08 14.66
CA MET A 36 12.21 37.01 14.69
C MET A 36 11.71 37.29 16.12
N ASN A 37 12.14 36.49 17.12
CA ASN A 37 11.75 36.61 18.53
C ASN A 37 12.98 36.77 19.44
N VAL A 38 13.97 37.55 19.05
CA VAL A 38 15.23 37.73 19.77
C VAL A 38 15.02 38.29 21.19
N ASP A 39 13.97 39.08 21.39
CA ASP A 39 13.70 39.75 22.67
C ASP A 39 12.88 38.87 23.65
N SER A 40 12.56 37.64 23.27
CA SER A 40 11.76 36.72 24.10
C SER A 40 12.42 35.33 24.23
N GLU A 41 12.76 34.96 25.44
CA GLU A 41 13.35 33.63 25.72
C GLU A 41 12.38 32.45 25.50
N THR A 42 11.06 32.72 25.54
CA THR A 42 10.03 31.68 25.42
C THR A 42 9.34 31.65 24.08
N GLU A 43 9.11 32.82 23.48
CA GLU A 43 8.40 32.93 22.19
C GLU A 43 9.26 32.49 21.01
N GLY A 44 10.59 32.51 21.15
CA GLY A 44 11.53 32.05 20.12
C GLY A 44 11.78 30.53 20.09
N LYS A 45 11.09 29.73 20.93
CA LYS A 45 11.32 28.28 21.00
C LYS A 45 10.41 27.55 20.02
N ALA A 46 11.03 26.90 19.03
CA ALA A 46 10.37 25.98 18.12
C ALA A 46 11.25 24.73 17.95
N PHE A 47 10.60 23.60 17.68
CA PHE A 47 11.24 22.29 17.63
C PHE A 47 11.12 21.69 16.24
N ALA A 48 12.16 20.96 15.84
CA ALA A 48 12.21 20.19 14.61
C ALA A 48 12.36 18.70 14.94
N MET A 49 11.60 17.84 14.27
CA MET A 49 11.75 16.41 14.37
C MET A 49 11.67 15.78 12.99
N THR A 50 12.55 14.84 12.68
CA THR A 50 12.46 14.08 11.44
C THR A 50 12.51 12.58 11.71
N CYS A 51 11.82 11.81 10.86
CA CYS A 51 11.86 10.37 10.83
C CYS A 51 12.65 9.89 9.61
N PRO A 52 13.37 8.74 9.69
CA PRO A 52 13.96 8.12 8.52
C PRO A 52 12.93 7.89 7.41
N LEU A 53 13.36 8.01 6.16
CA LEU A 53 12.50 7.70 5.03
C LEU A 53 12.21 6.21 4.96
N ILE A 54 10.97 5.86 4.59
CA ILE A 54 10.59 4.49 4.33
C ILE A 54 11.04 4.14 2.92
N THR A 55 11.90 3.14 2.81
CA THR A 55 12.41 2.59 1.56
C THR A 55 12.14 1.10 1.49
N LYS A 56 12.09 0.54 0.30
CA LYS A 56 12.13 -0.91 0.10
C LYS A 56 13.52 -1.46 0.44
N ALA A 57 13.64 -2.78 0.61
CA ALA A 57 14.90 -3.47 0.91
C ALA A 57 15.99 -3.23 -0.17
N ASP A 58 15.58 -3.03 -1.42
CA ASP A 58 16.46 -2.70 -2.55
C ASP A 58 16.87 -1.20 -2.60
N GLY A 59 16.45 -0.40 -1.61
CA GLY A 59 16.71 1.04 -1.56
C GLY A 59 15.79 1.91 -2.42
N SER A 60 14.88 1.31 -3.18
CA SER A 60 13.93 2.05 -4.01
C SER A 60 12.85 2.74 -3.15
N LYS A 61 12.16 3.71 -3.77
CA LYS A 61 11.10 4.45 -3.09
C LYS A 61 9.91 3.54 -2.78
N PHE A 62 9.45 3.61 -1.54
CA PHE A 62 8.21 2.96 -1.11
C PHE A 62 6.96 3.61 -1.73
N GLY A 63 5.87 2.83 -1.85
CA GLY A 63 4.57 3.32 -2.32
C GLY A 63 4.41 3.39 -3.84
N LYS A 64 5.35 2.79 -4.59
CA LYS A 64 5.23 2.64 -6.04
C LYS A 64 5.17 1.17 -6.44
N SER A 65 4.18 0.82 -7.26
CA SER A 65 4.13 -0.43 -8.01
C SER A 65 4.67 -0.21 -9.44
N GLU A 66 4.77 -1.26 -10.22
CA GLU A 66 5.09 -1.17 -11.66
C GLU A 66 4.06 -0.31 -12.42
N LYS A 67 2.81 -0.28 -11.95
CA LYS A 67 1.70 0.51 -12.50
C LYS A 67 1.63 1.95 -11.96
N GLY A 68 2.51 2.36 -11.03
CA GLY A 68 2.53 3.71 -10.44
C GLY A 68 2.32 3.73 -8.93
N ASN A 69 1.68 4.78 -8.41
CA ASN A 69 1.43 4.93 -6.98
C ASN A 69 0.29 4.02 -6.52
N ILE A 70 0.42 3.48 -5.31
CA ILE A 70 -0.68 2.81 -4.61
C ILE A 70 -1.47 3.87 -3.84
N TRP A 71 -2.74 4.00 -4.19
CA TRP A 71 -3.64 4.97 -3.60
C TRP A 71 -4.50 4.32 -2.50
N LEU A 72 -4.89 5.12 -1.50
CA LEU A 72 -5.86 4.69 -0.49
C LEU A 72 -7.30 4.79 -1.01
N ASP A 73 -7.51 5.55 -2.07
CA ASP A 73 -8.78 5.74 -2.74
C ASP A 73 -9.10 4.51 -3.62
N ALA A 74 -10.19 3.81 -3.33
CA ALA A 74 -10.62 2.60 -4.03
C ALA A 74 -10.96 2.80 -5.50
N ASP A 75 -11.22 4.04 -5.94
CA ASP A 75 -11.45 4.34 -7.36
C ASP A 75 -10.15 4.45 -8.17
N LYS A 76 -8.99 4.59 -7.48
CA LYS A 76 -7.67 4.71 -8.10
C LYS A 76 -6.80 3.46 -7.95
N THR A 77 -6.94 2.77 -6.85
CA THR A 77 -6.32 1.46 -6.58
C THR A 77 -7.39 0.62 -5.91
N SER A 78 -7.85 -0.44 -6.58
CA SER A 78 -8.90 -1.27 -6.02
C SER A 78 -8.45 -1.97 -4.73
N PRO A 79 -9.38 -2.35 -3.84
CA PRO A 79 -9.06 -3.11 -2.63
C PRO A 79 -8.28 -4.39 -2.93
N TYR A 80 -8.55 -5.04 -4.07
CA TYR A 80 -7.80 -6.21 -4.53
C TYR A 80 -6.35 -5.86 -4.87
N GLU A 81 -6.10 -4.81 -5.68
CA GLU A 81 -4.74 -4.37 -6.02
C GLU A 81 -3.98 -3.88 -4.78
N PHE A 82 -4.68 -3.19 -3.86
CA PHE A 82 -4.14 -2.76 -2.58
C PHE A 82 -3.71 -3.95 -1.72
N TYR A 83 -4.57 -4.98 -1.58
CA TYR A 83 -4.24 -6.22 -0.90
C TYR A 83 -3.03 -6.92 -1.53
N GLN A 84 -3.02 -7.07 -2.86
CA GLN A 84 -1.93 -7.71 -3.60
C GLN A 84 -0.60 -6.98 -3.43
N PHE A 85 -0.61 -5.66 -3.39
CA PHE A 85 0.61 -4.86 -3.15
C PHE A 85 1.28 -5.24 -1.83
N TRP A 86 0.52 -5.35 -0.75
CA TRP A 86 1.04 -5.72 0.56
C TRP A 86 1.37 -7.21 0.66
N PHE A 87 0.52 -8.04 0.09
CA PHE A 87 0.75 -9.49 0.04
C PHE A 87 2.02 -9.85 -0.73
N ASN A 88 2.39 -9.10 -1.78
CA ASN A 88 3.56 -9.37 -2.61
C ASN A 88 4.84 -8.68 -2.13
N THR A 89 4.88 -8.12 -0.92
CA THR A 89 6.12 -7.60 -0.34
C THR A 89 7.14 -8.72 -0.08
N THR A 90 8.43 -8.36 -0.13
CA THR A 90 9.53 -9.29 0.22
C THR A 90 9.48 -9.62 1.71
N ASP A 91 10.11 -10.72 2.13
CA ASP A 91 10.16 -11.09 3.55
C ASP A 91 10.83 -10.00 4.38
N VAL A 92 11.95 -9.45 3.90
CA VAL A 92 12.68 -8.36 4.56
C VAL A 92 11.83 -7.11 4.74
N ASP A 93 11.06 -6.74 3.70
CA ASP A 93 10.16 -5.61 3.77
C ASP A 93 8.97 -5.88 4.69
N ALA A 94 8.39 -7.07 4.64
CA ALA A 94 7.27 -7.45 5.49
C ALA A 94 7.62 -7.37 6.98
N GLU A 95 8.81 -7.84 7.39
CA GLU A 95 9.31 -7.71 8.75
C GLU A 95 9.43 -6.26 9.22
N LYS A 96 9.82 -5.36 8.33
CA LYS A 96 9.92 -3.93 8.60
C LYS A 96 8.54 -3.28 8.63
N TYR A 97 7.70 -3.58 7.65
CA TYR A 97 6.43 -2.90 7.45
C TYR A 97 5.36 -3.30 8.47
N ILE A 98 5.35 -4.55 8.94
CA ILE A 98 4.42 -4.96 10.00
C ILE A 98 4.57 -4.13 11.28
N LYS A 99 5.81 -3.70 11.59
CA LYS A 99 6.14 -2.85 12.74
C LYS A 99 5.78 -1.38 12.54
N ILE A 100 5.72 -0.91 11.29
CA ILE A 100 5.54 0.51 10.96
C ILE A 100 4.09 0.81 10.66
N PHE A 101 3.40 -0.06 9.92
CA PHE A 101 2.10 0.21 9.33
C PHE A 101 0.92 -0.42 10.06
N THR A 102 1.16 -1.30 11.06
CA THR A 102 0.07 -1.92 11.82
C THR A 102 0.02 -1.41 13.26
N PHE A 103 -1.13 -1.58 13.89
CA PHE A 103 -1.32 -1.31 15.32
C PHE A 103 -1.20 -2.58 16.18
N LEU A 104 -0.63 -3.65 15.64
CA LEU A 104 -0.37 -4.88 16.37
C LEU A 104 0.60 -4.62 17.51
N ASP A 105 0.38 -5.26 18.65
CA ASP A 105 1.27 -5.17 19.78
C ASP A 105 2.58 -5.94 19.54
N LYS A 106 3.58 -5.63 20.36
CA LYS A 106 4.91 -6.24 20.23
C LYS A 106 4.89 -7.76 20.35
N VAL A 107 4.05 -8.32 21.24
CA VAL A 107 3.98 -9.76 21.49
C VAL A 107 3.45 -10.47 20.25
N THR A 108 2.39 -9.94 19.64
CA THR A 108 1.82 -10.45 18.39
C THR A 108 2.82 -10.38 17.24
N ILE A 109 3.52 -9.25 17.10
CA ILE A 109 4.54 -9.07 16.05
C ILE A 109 5.69 -10.07 16.24
N ASP A 110 6.21 -10.22 17.45
CA ASP A 110 7.32 -11.14 17.74
C ASP A 110 6.91 -12.62 17.44
N ALA A 111 5.68 -12.99 17.76
CA ALA A 111 5.15 -14.33 17.44
C ALA A 111 5.04 -14.56 15.92
N LEU A 112 4.51 -13.59 15.16
CA LEU A 112 4.42 -13.66 13.71
C LEU A 112 5.80 -13.74 13.03
N LEU A 113 6.78 -13.00 13.55
CA LEU A 113 8.16 -13.06 13.06
C LEU A 113 8.78 -14.44 13.29
N ALA A 114 8.57 -15.04 14.46
CA ALA A 114 9.05 -16.38 14.77
C ALA A 114 8.41 -17.44 13.86
N GLU A 115 7.08 -17.40 13.70
CA GLU A 115 6.34 -18.30 12.80
C GLU A 115 6.81 -18.17 11.36
N HIS A 116 6.98 -16.94 10.89
CA HIS A 116 7.47 -16.67 9.54
C HIS A 116 8.88 -17.21 9.31
N ALA A 117 9.78 -17.08 10.29
CA ALA A 117 11.15 -17.58 10.20
C ALA A 117 11.21 -19.11 10.07
N GLU A 118 10.27 -19.84 10.68
CA GLU A 118 10.18 -21.32 10.58
C GLU A 118 9.68 -21.78 9.20
N ALA A 119 8.75 -21.04 8.59
CA ALA A 119 8.13 -21.41 7.33
C ALA A 119 7.84 -20.20 6.41
N PRO A 120 8.87 -19.53 5.85
CA PRO A 120 8.70 -18.32 5.04
C PRO A 120 7.77 -18.50 3.83
N HIS A 121 7.76 -19.72 3.25
CA HIS A 121 6.91 -20.07 2.10
C HIS A 121 5.41 -19.98 2.38
N LEU A 122 4.98 -20.02 3.66
CA LEU A 122 3.59 -19.82 4.05
C LEU A 122 3.17 -18.35 4.01
N ARG A 123 4.13 -17.41 3.93
CA ARG A 123 3.91 -15.96 3.81
C ARG A 123 3.02 -15.38 4.92
N VAL A 124 3.21 -15.84 6.16
CA VAL A 124 2.35 -15.46 7.31
C VAL A 124 2.39 -13.96 7.56
N LEU A 125 3.60 -13.36 7.50
CA LEU A 125 3.79 -11.92 7.68
C LEU A 125 3.08 -11.11 6.60
N GLN A 126 3.24 -11.49 5.33
CA GLN A 126 2.61 -10.78 4.22
C GLN A 126 1.09 -10.89 4.27
N LYS A 127 0.56 -12.07 4.62
CA LYS A 127 -0.88 -12.28 4.80
C LYS A 127 -1.42 -11.35 5.89
N LYS A 128 -0.76 -11.35 7.06
CA LYS A 128 -1.22 -10.51 8.18
C LYS A 128 -1.06 -9.02 7.89
N LEU A 129 0.02 -8.61 7.25
CA LEU A 129 0.23 -7.23 6.83
C LEU A 129 -0.85 -6.76 5.84
N ALA A 130 -1.14 -7.57 4.82
CA ALA A 130 -2.17 -7.27 3.83
C ALA A 130 -3.58 -7.24 4.45
N GLU A 131 -3.89 -8.17 5.36
CA GLU A 131 -5.13 -8.18 6.13
C GLU A 131 -5.31 -6.90 6.92
N GLU A 132 -4.37 -6.59 7.83
CA GLU A 132 -4.44 -5.43 8.73
C GLU A 132 -4.64 -4.13 7.96
N LEU A 133 -3.90 -3.94 6.87
CA LEU A 133 -3.95 -2.70 6.11
C LEU A 133 -5.19 -2.63 5.20
N THR A 134 -5.60 -3.72 4.59
CA THR A 134 -6.81 -3.73 3.76
C THR A 134 -8.05 -3.53 4.62
N VAL A 135 -8.13 -4.19 5.77
CA VAL A 135 -9.24 -4.00 6.73
C VAL A 135 -9.27 -2.55 7.24
N MET A 136 -8.11 -1.98 7.57
CA MET A 136 -8.01 -0.60 8.08
C MET A 136 -8.50 0.44 7.06
N ILE A 137 -8.20 0.27 5.79
CA ILE A 137 -8.45 1.28 4.75
C ILE A 137 -9.77 1.03 4.02
N HIS A 138 -10.09 -0.22 3.71
CA HIS A 138 -11.21 -0.59 2.85
C HIS A 138 -12.31 -1.39 3.57
N GLY A 139 -12.04 -1.85 4.80
CA GLY A 139 -12.98 -2.64 5.60
C GLY A 139 -12.84 -4.15 5.41
N ALA A 140 -13.44 -4.91 6.34
CA ALA A 140 -13.33 -6.37 6.40
C ALA A 140 -13.97 -7.06 5.18
N GLU A 141 -15.10 -6.54 4.70
CA GLU A 141 -15.80 -7.11 3.54
C GLU A 141 -14.93 -7.06 2.28
N GLU A 142 -14.27 -5.93 2.01
CA GLU A 142 -13.39 -5.79 0.85
C GLU A 142 -12.12 -6.64 0.98
N HIS A 143 -11.62 -6.83 2.21
CA HIS A 143 -10.54 -7.78 2.44
C HIS A 143 -10.96 -9.22 2.13
N GLU A 144 -12.12 -9.67 2.58
CA GLU A 144 -12.64 -11.02 2.28
C GLU A 144 -12.79 -11.24 0.77
N LYS A 145 -13.34 -10.24 0.05
CA LYS A 145 -13.42 -10.27 -1.43
C LYS A 145 -12.04 -10.37 -2.09
N ALA A 146 -11.07 -9.59 -1.60
CA ALA A 146 -9.70 -9.60 -2.14
C ALA A 146 -8.99 -10.94 -1.91
N VAL A 147 -9.16 -11.56 -0.74
CA VAL A 147 -8.64 -12.90 -0.44
C VAL A 147 -9.29 -13.95 -1.32
N PHE A 148 -10.62 -13.91 -1.45
CA PHE A 148 -11.36 -14.83 -2.32
C PHE A 148 -10.93 -14.71 -3.78
N ALA A 149 -10.82 -13.49 -4.30
CA ALA A 149 -10.36 -13.21 -5.65
C ALA A 149 -8.92 -13.71 -5.90
N SER A 150 -8.03 -13.52 -4.90
CA SER A 150 -6.65 -14.03 -4.95
C SER A 150 -6.59 -15.56 -5.02
N GLN A 151 -7.47 -16.25 -4.30
CA GLN A 151 -7.54 -17.72 -4.34
C GLN A 151 -8.15 -18.22 -5.65
N ALA A 152 -9.21 -17.58 -6.13
CA ALA A 152 -9.87 -17.90 -7.38
C ALA A 152 -8.94 -17.75 -8.60
N PHE A 153 -7.96 -16.83 -8.55
CA PHE A 153 -6.97 -16.67 -9.61
C PHE A 153 -6.12 -17.94 -9.86
N PHE A 154 -5.76 -18.66 -8.80
CA PHE A 154 -4.86 -19.83 -8.93
C PHE A 154 -5.57 -21.13 -9.30
N LYS A 155 -6.83 -21.31 -8.93
CA LYS A 155 -7.64 -22.51 -9.25
C LYS A 155 -9.12 -22.12 -9.40
N PRO A 156 -9.47 -21.35 -10.43
CA PRO A 156 -10.83 -20.87 -10.57
C PRO A 156 -11.76 -22.04 -10.91
N THR A 157 -12.87 -22.13 -10.19
CA THR A 157 -14.06 -22.83 -10.68
C THR A 157 -14.98 -21.81 -11.33
N VAL A 158 -15.86 -22.29 -12.23
CA VAL A 158 -16.87 -21.41 -12.88
C VAL A 158 -17.77 -20.74 -11.83
N ASP A 159 -18.05 -21.45 -10.75
CA ASP A 159 -18.89 -20.94 -9.68
C ASP A 159 -18.18 -19.91 -8.82
N ASP A 160 -16.87 -20.02 -8.62
CA ASP A 160 -16.05 -19.00 -7.94
C ASP A 160 -16.03 -17.70 -8.78
N LEU A 161 -15.83 -17.82 -10.09
CA LEU A 161 -15.81 -16.65 -10.97
C LEU A 161 -17.15 -15.92 -11.02
N LYS A 162 -18.27 -16.64 -10.92
CA LYS A 162 -19.62 -16.04 -10.87
C LYS A 162 -19.92 -15.26 -9.58
N GLN A 163 -19.18 -15.51 -8.51
CA GLN A 163 -19.32 -14.82 -7.23
C GLN A 163 -18.56 -13.49 -7.20
N LEU A 164 -17.60 -13.30 -8.11
CA LEU A 164 -16.85 -12.05 -8.24
C LEU A 164 -17.69 -11.03 -9.02
N ASP A 165 -17.68 -9.79 -8.55
CA ASP A 165 -18.25 -8.68 -9.32
C ASP A 165 -17.36 -8.35 -10.53
N LEU A 166 -17.92 -7.66 -11.52
CA LEU A 166 -17.26 -7.36 -12.78
C LEU A 166 -15.97 -6.53 -12.59
N LYS A 167 -15.97 -5.60 -11.62
CA LYS A 167 -14.79 -4.77 -11.33
C LYS A 167 -13.65 -5.65 -10.81
N THR A 168 -13.93 -6.47 -9.80
CA THR A 168 -12.93 -7.40 -9.24
C THR A 168 -12.42 -8.40 -10.28
N LEU A 169 -13.31 -8.96 -11.12
CA LEU A 169 -12.90 -9.82 -12.25
C LEU A 169 -11.95 -9.08 -13.19
N THR A 170 -12.28 -7.86 -13.58
CA THR A 170 -11.43 -7.06 -14.46
C THR A 170 -10.07 -6.80 -13.83
N ASP A 171 -10.02 -6.42 -12.56
CA ASP A 171 -8.78 -6.13 -11.83
C ASP A 171 -7.89 -7.38 -11.68
N VAL A 172 -8.50 -8.54 -11.36
CA VAL A 172 -7.80 -9.82 -11.21
C VAL A 172 -7.13 -10.26 -12.52
N PHE A 173 -7.86 -10.13 -13.64
CA PHE A 173 -7.41 -10.61 -14.94
C PHE A 173 -6.75 -9.54 -15.82
N GLN A 174 -6.66 -8.29 -15.35
CA GLN A 174 -6.10 -7.17 -16.11
C GLN A 174 -4.65 -7.40 -16.59
N SER A 175 -3.87 -8.19 -15.85
CA SER A 175 -2.47 -8.50 -16.19
C SER A 175 -2.31 -9.65 -17.16
N LEU A 176 -3.39 -10.33 -17.53
CA LEU A 176 -3.36 -11.43 -18.49
C LEU A 176 -3.66 -10.93 -19.90
N ASP A 177 -3.18 -11.68 -20.88
CA ASP A 177 -3.51 -11.46 -22.29
C ASP A 177 -5.03 -11.62 -22.48
N GLN A 178 -5.65 -10.62 -23.09
CA GLN A 178 -7.09 -10.53 -23.27
C GLN A 178 -7.44 -10.53 -24.76
N ALA A 179 -8.57 -11.14 -25.07
CA ALA A 179 -9.16 -11.10 -26.40
C ALA A 179 -10.64 -10.75 -26.31
N GLU A 180 -11.08 -9.83 -27.16
CA GLU A 180 -12.50 -9.47 -27.27
C GLU A 180 -13.20 -10.42 -28.21
N VAL A 181 -14.30 -11.00 -27.74
CA VAL A 181 -15.24 -11.81 -28.53
C VAL A 181 -16.66 -11.31 -28.27
N THR A 182 -17.47 -11.32 -29.30
CA THR A 182 -18.88 -10.92 -29.18
C THR A 182 -19.73 -12.04 -28.56
N ILE A 183 -20.81 -11.68 -27.88
CA ILE A 183 -21.78 -12.65 -27.33
C ILE A 183 -22.31 -13.57 -28.45
N ALA A 184 -22.58 -13.02 -29.64
CA ALA A 184 -23.07 -13.76 -30.78
C ALA A 184 -22.06 -14.84 -31.26
N GLU A 185 -20.73 -14.55 -31.23
CA GLU A 185 -19.69 -15.52 -31.54
C GLU A 185 -19.67 -16.66 -30.51
N ILE A 186 -19.82 -16.33 -29.20
CA ILE A 186 -19.86 -17.33 -28.14
C ILE A 186 -21.09 -18.22 -28.27
N GLU A 187 -22.27 -17.65 -28.54
CA GLU A 187 -23.52 -18.39 -28.72
C GLU A 187 -23.49 -19.27 -29.98
N ALA A 188 -22.76 -18.85 -31.02
CA ALA A 188 -22.55 -19.65 -32.22
C ALA A 188 -21.53 -20.81 -32.03
N GLY A 189 -20.92 -20.91 -30.84
CA GLY A 189 -19.95 -21.97 -30.51
C GLY A 189 -18.52 -21.57 -30.87
N TYR A 190 -18.02 -20.46 -30.32
CA TYR A 190 -16.65 -19.97 -30.54
C TYR A 190 -15.60 -21.05 -30.17
N PRO A 191 -14.74 -21.50 -31.12
CA PRO A 191 -13.79 -22.54 -30.84
C PRO A 191 -12.71 -22.11 -29.85
N ILE A 192 -12.40 -22.93 -28.86
CA ILE A 192 -11.38 -22.64 -27.84
C ILE A 192 -9.99 -22.44 -28.45
N VAL A 193 -9.69 -23.11 -29.56
CA VAL A 193 -8.44 -22.96 -30.30
C VAL A 193 -8.30 -21.54 -30.84
N ASP A 194 -9.38 -20.95 -31.37
CA ASP A 194 -9.38 -19.58 -31.88
C ASP A 194 -9.20 -18.57 -30.74
N ALA A 195 -9.70 -18.90 -29.54
CA ALA A 195 -9.43 -18.09 -28.33
C ALA A 195 -7.94 -18.11 -27.99
N PHE A 196 -7.27 -19.24 -28.01
CA PHE A 196 -5.83 -19.35 -27.75
C PHE A 196 -4.98 -18.61 -28.79
N VAL A 197 -5.34 -18.72 -30.08
CA VAL A 197 -4.68 -17.96 -31.15
C VAL A 197 -4.86 -16.46 -30.95
N LYS A 198 -6.07 -16.03 -30.60
CA LYS A 198 -6.41 -14.60 -30.44
C LYS A 198 -5.73 -13.97 -29.21
N THR A 199 -5.47 -14.76 -28.16
CA THR A 199 -4.72 -14.32 -26.96
C THR A 199 -3.21 -14.52 -27.07
N GLY A 200 -2.72 -15.08 -28.20
CA GLY A 200 -1.27 -15.28 -28.42
C GLY A 200 -0.68 -16.50 -27.69
N PHE A 201 -1.51 -17.41 -27.20
CA PHE A 201 -1.06 -18.67 -26.59
C PHE A 201 -0.63 -19.72 -27.61
N LEU A 202 -1.06 -19.60 -28.89
CA LEU A 202 -0.71 -20.45 -30.04
C LEU A 202 -0.32 -19.58 -31.23
#